data_b14754269677a65222feee2973979fbf
#
_entry.id   b14754269677a65222feee2973979fbf
#
_cell.length_a   1.000
_cell.length_b   1.000
_cell.length_c   1.000
_cell.angle_alpha   90.00
_cell.angle_beta   90.00
_cell.angle_gamma   90.00
#
_symmetry.space_group_name_H-M   'P 1'
#
loop_
_entity.id
_entity.type
_entity.pdbx_description
1 polymer ?
#
loop_
_entity_poly.entity_id
_entity_poly.type
_entity_poly.pdbx_seq_one_letter_code
_entity_poly.pdbx_strand_id
1 'polypeptide(L)'
;GGRLMAHRLVNTGAHHVVMIGGPRDQFFDLAARNGDSPDDFDLHKTTFPAVRYYLTLEQELKAAGVRYEYVEAGNVEDFQGYKNAVNDVLNRMPTDGIDAVISSDIGAALCVREAMWRHISIPRDLQIIAYDGTYLTDLAGMKMTAVAQNFDKIAQVAVGNIVRAIAKEGDAKADATSATGRKPYEPDVLIPVTLKLGDTTR
;
A
#
# COMPACT_ATOMS: atom_id res chain seq x y z
N GLY A 1 -6.81 -3.45 0.90
CA GLY A 1 -6.21 -2.13 1.20
C GLY A 1 -6.71 -1.09 0.20
N GLY A 2 -6.41 -1.23 -1.08
CA GLY A 2 -6.77 -0.25 -2.11
C GLY A 2 -8.24 0.14 -2.13
N ARG A 3 -9.14 -0.83 -2.02
CA ARG A 3 -10.60 -0.56 -1.95
C ARG A 3 -10.99 0.28 -0.72
N LEU A 4 -10.41 0.03 0.44
CA LEU A 4 -10.73 0.79 1.66
C LEU A 4 -10.35 2.27 1.51
N MET A 5 -9.18 2.56 0.90
CA MET A 5 -8.74 3.93 0.65
C MET A 5 -9.60 4.62 -0.40
N ALA A 6 -9.86 3.95 -1.52
CA ALA A 6 -10.72 4.50 -2.57
C ALA A 6 -12.09 4.85 -2.02
N HIS A 7 -12.77 3.93 -1.33
CA HIS A 7 -14.08 4.18 -0.73
C HIS A 7 -14.04 5.31 0.29
N ARG A 8 -12.98 5.41 1.12
CA ARG A 8 -12.86 6.53 2.06
C ARG A 8 -12.80 7.86 1.33
N LEU A 9 -11.93 7.99 0.33
CA LEU A 9 -11.76 9.24 -0.41
C LEU A 9 -12.99 9.61 -1.24
N VAL A 10 -13.62 8.63 -1.90
CA VAL A 10 -14.88 8.87 -2.63
C VAL A 10 -15.97 9.36 -1.68
N ASN A 11 -16.15 8.70 -0.54
CA ASN A 11 -17.18 9.08 0.45
C ASN A 11 -16.91 10.44 1.11
N THR A 12 -15.67 10.89 1.11
CA THR A 12 -15.28 12.21 1.63
C THR A 12 -15.10 13.28 0.56
N GLY A 13 -15.56 12.97 -0.67
CA GLY A 13 -15.64 13.93 -1.77
C GLY A 13 -14.29 14.33 -2.35
N ALA A 14 -13.34 13.40 -2.46
CA ALA A 14 -12.10 13.63 -3.20
C ALA A 14 -12.38 13.62 -4.70
N HIS A 15 -11.73 14.53 -5.45
CA HIS A 15 -11.88 14.69 -6.89
C HIS A 15 -10.61 14.33 -7.66
N HIS A 16 -9.44 14.63 -7.10
CA HIS A 16 -8.16 14.32 -7.72
C HIS A 16 -7.20 13.72 -6.66
N VAL A 17 -7.00 12.43 -6.77
CA VAL A 17 -6.16 11.65 -5.87
C VAL A 17 -4.80 11.38 -6.50
N VAL A 18 -3.73 11.71 -5.80
CA VAL A 18 -2.35 11.36 -6.18
C VAL A 18 -1.83 10.30 -5.23
N MET A 19 -1.35 9.20 -5.78
CA MET A 19 -0.61 8.21 -5.01
C MET A 19 0.89 8.41 -5.21
N ILE A 20 1.61 8.63 -4.12
CA ILE A 20 3.07 8.71 -4.10
C ILE A 20 3.62 7.38 -3.58
N GLY A 21 4.39 6.69 -4.40
CA GLY A 21 4.87 5.35 -4.06
C GLY A 21 6.20 4.98 -4.69
N GLY A 22 6.61 3.75 -4.51
CA GLY A 22 7.84 3.20 -5.07
C GLY A 22 7.80 2.99 -6.60
N PRO A 23 8.84 2.42 -7.18
CA PRO A 23 8.96 2.24 -8.63
C PRO A 23 7.92 1.24 -9.15
N ARG A 24 6.84 1.75 -9.71
CA ARG A 24 5.69 0.98 -10.15
C ARG A 24 6.06 -0.08 -11.18
N ASP A 25 6.85 0.31 -12.18
CA ASP A 25 7.22 -0.60 -13.26
C ASP A 25 8.03 -1.79 -12.77
N GLN A 26 8.91 -1.60 -11.78
CA GLN A 26 9.65 -2.71 -11.16
C GLN A 26 8.72 -3.71 -10.46
N PHE A 27 7.66 -3.26 -9.82
CA PHE A 27 6.69 -4.15 -9.20
C PHE A 27 5.90 -4.94 -10.23
N PHE A 28 5.53 -4.33 -11.36
CA PHE A 28 4.87 -5.02 -12.46
C PHE A 28 5.80 -6.01 -13.15
N ASP A 29 7.07 -5.66 -13.38
CA ASP A 29 8.08 -6.56 -13.92
C ASP A 29 8.32 -7.78 -13.02
N LEU A 30 8.39 -7.56 -11.70
CA LEU A 30 8.53 -8.66 -10.76
C LEU A 30 7.30 -9.58 -10.76
N ALA A 31 6.11 -9.03 -10.86
CA ALA A 31 4.89 -9.81 -10.97
C ALA A 31 4.84 -10.61 -12.28
N ALA A 32 5.22 -10.00 -13.40
CA ALA A 32 5.29 -10.67 -14.70
C ALA A 32 6.30 -11.85 -14.72
N ARG A 33 7.46 -11.69 -14.07
CA ARG A 33 8.44 -12.76 -13.89
C ARG A 33 7.91 -13.95 -13.09
N ASN A 34 6.93 -13.72 -12.23
CA ASN A 34 6.24 -14.75 -11.45
C ASN A 34 5.06 -15.39 -12.20
N GLY A 35 4.86 -15.04 -13.48
CA GLY A 35 3.82 -15.60 -14.35
C GLY A 35 2.54 -14.78 -14.44
N ASP A 36 2.52 -13.59 -13.85
CA ASP A 36 1.41 -12.64 -14.00
C ASP A 36 1.59 -11.85 -15.31
N SER A 37 0.58 -11.84 -16.19
CA SER A 37 0.61 -11.04 -17.43
C SER A 37 0.19 -9.61 -17.12
N PRO A 38 0.94 -8.58 -17.60
CA PRO A 38 0.55 -7.18 -17.43
C PRO A 38 -0.80 -6.84 -18.08
N ASP A 39 -1.12 -7.52 -19.20
CA ASP A 39 -2.34 -7.26 -19.96
C ASP A 39 -3.56 -8.05 -19.46
N ASP A 40 -3.33 -9.07 -18.65
CA ASP A 40 -4.38 -9.97 -18.14
C ASP A 40 -4.24 -10.14 -16.61
N PHE A 41 -4.07 -9.02 -15.91
CA PHE A 41 -3.89 -8.99 -14.48
C PHE A 41 -5.18 -9.45 -13.77
N ASP A 42 -5.25 -10.73 -13.46
CA ASP A 42 -6.24 -11.24 -12.54
C ASP A 42 -5.82 -10.87 -11.11
N LEU A 43 -6.48 -9.85 -10.54
CA LEU A 43 -6.26 -9.41 -9.15
C LEU A 43 -6.39 -10.55 -8.14
N HIS A 44 -7.04 -11.65 -8.50
CA HIS A 44 -7.19 -12.82 -7.64
C HIS A 44 -6.01 -13.80 -7.76
N LYS A 45 -5.25 -13.72 -8.85
CA LYS A 45 -4.13 -14.63 -9.12
C LYS A 45 -2.77 -14.02 -8.77
N THR A 46 -2.61 -12.68 -8.88
CA THR A 46 -1.32 -12.08 -8.56
C THR A 46 -0.97 -12.25 -7.09
N THR A 47 0.21 -12.79 -6.83
CA THR A 47 0.77 -12.95 -5.48
C THR A 47 1.49 -11.70 -4.98
N PHE A 48 1.64 -10.68 -5.83
CA PHE A 48 2.38 -9.47 -5.49
C PHE A 48 1.46 -8.44 -4.78
N PRO A 49 1.57 -8.27 -3.45
CA PRO A 49 0.63 -7.44 -2.67
C PRO A 49 0.57 -5.99 -3.14
N ALA A 50 1.72 -5.40 -3.51
CA ALA A 50 1.80 -4.02 -3.98
C ALA A 50 1.00 -3.81 -5.28
N VAL A 51 1.13 -4.72 -6.24
CA VAL A 51 0.41 -4.66 -7.52
C VAL A 51 -1.10 -4.76 -7.31
N ARG A 52 -1.56 -5.72 -6.49
CA ARG A 52 -2.99 -5.85 -6.13
C ARG A 52 -3.53 -4.58 -5.50
N TYR A 53 -2.74 -3.96 -4.68
CA TYR A 53 -3.08 -2.75 -3.97
C TYR A 53 -3.25 -1.55 -4.92
N TYR A 54 -2.28 -1.31 -5.80
CA TYR A 54 -2.29 -0.21 -6.74
C TYR A 54 -3.40 -0.34 -7.77
N LEU A 55 -3.56 -1.52 -8.36
CA LEU A 55 -4.59 -1.76 -9.37
C LEU A 55 -6.00 -1.64 -8.79
N THR A 56 -6.23 -2.20 -7.60
CA THR A 56 -7.54 -2.09 -6.94
C THR A 56 -7.88 -0.63 -6.65
N LEU A 57 -6.91 0.16 -6.15
CA LEU A 57 -7.11 1.57 -5.88
C LEU A 57 -7.48 2.33 -7.16
N GLU A 58 -6.68 2.16 -8.21
CA GLU A 58 -6.89 2.80 -9.50
C GLU A 58 -8.26 2.46 -10.11
N GLN A 59 -8.64 1.19 -10.12
CA GLN A 59 -9.92 0.72 -10.65
C GLN A 59 -11.11 1.31 -9.88
N GLU A 60 -11.07 1.28 -8.55
CA GLU A 60 -12.17 1.81 -7.72
C GLU A 60 -12.31 3.34 -7.87
N LEU A 61 -11.21 4.08 -7.92
CA LEU A 61 -11.23 5.54 -8.12
C LEU A 61 -11.75 5.90 -9.52
N LYS A 62 -11.27 5.21 -10.56
CA LYS A 62 -11.76 5.40 -11.94
C LYS A 62 -13.24 5.07 -12.07
N ALA A 63 -13.71 3.99 -11.48
CA ALA A 63 -15.11 3.61 -11.48
C ALA A 63 -16.02 4.65 -10.80
N ALA A 64 -15.49 5.36 -9.81
CA ALA A 64 -16.16 6.46 -9.12
C ALA A 64 -16.03 7.81 -9.84
N GLY A 65 -15.36 7.87 -10.99
CA GLY A 65 -15.12 9.12 -11.73
C GLY A 65 -14.12 10.08 -11.08
N VAL A 66 -13.30 9.57 -10.14
CA VAL A 66 -12.25 10.34 -9.47
C VAL A 66 -10.98 10.31 -10.31
N ARG A 67 -10.39 11.49 -10.55
CA ARG A 67 -9.09 11.59 -11.24
C ARG A 67 -8.00 10.95 -10.36
N TYR A 68 -7.17 10.11 -10.97
CA TYR A 68 -6.10 9.40 -10.30
C TYR A 68 -4.78 9.56 -11.03
N GLU A 69 -3.73 9.81 -10.28
CA GLU A 69 -2.34 9.91 -10.77
C GLU A 69 -1.41 9.14 -9.84
N TYR A 70 -0.40 8.49 -10.41
CA TYR A 70 0.68 7.86 -9.68
C TYR A 70 1.99 8.62 -9.87
N VAL A 71 2.64 8.99 -8.78
CA VAL A 71 3.94 9.67 -8.76
C VAL A 71 4.97 8.75 -8.11
N GLU A 72 6.03 8.46 -8.83
CA GLU A 72 7.13 7.65 -8.31
C GLU A 72 8.07 8.49 -7.43
N ALA A 73 8.34 7.97 -6.24
CA ALA A 73 9.24 8.58 -5.27
C ALA A 73 10.58 7.83 -5.12
N GLY A 74 10.80 6.78 -5.92
CA GLY A 74 11.92 5.87 -5.74
C GLY A 74 11.65 4.80 -4.68
N ASN A 75 12.68 4.09 -4.26
CA ASN A 75 12.56 3.06 -3.23
C ASN A 75 12.17 3.65 -1.87
N VAL A 76 11.55 2.83 -1.01
CA VAL A 76 11.13 3.25 0.35
C VAL A 76 12.29 3.85 1.17
N GLU A 77 13.51 3.43 0.90
CA GLU A 77 14.72 3.93 1.56
C GLU A 77 15.18 5.29 1.00
N ASP A 78 14.65 5.72 -0.15
CA ASP A 78 14.98 7.01 -0.76
C ASP A 78 14.14 8.13 -0.15
N PHE A 79 14.51 8.56 1.05
CA PHE A 79 13.87 9.68 1.73
C PHE A 79 13.84 10.96 0.88
N GLN A 80 14.91 11.23 0.11
CA GLN A 80 14.98 12.43 -0.72
C GLN A 80 14.02 12.34 -1.92
N GLY A 81 13.86 11.14 -2.51
CA GLY A 81 12.89 10.89 -3.56
C GLY A 81 11.46 11.17 -3.09
N TYR A 82 11.08 10.66 -1.92
CA TYR A 82 9.77 10.95 -1.31
C TYR A 82 9.57 12.45 -1.04
N LYS A 83 10.59 13.12 -0.52
CA LYS A 83 10.55 14.56 -0.27
C LYS A 83 10.33 15.35 -1.57
N ASN A 84 11.03 14.98 -2.63
CA ASN A 84 10.91 15.63 -3.94
C ASN A 84 9.50 15.41 -4.52
N ALA A 85 8.99 14.18 -4.50
CA ALA A 85 7.67 13.84 -4.98
C ALA A 85 6.54 14.57 -4.21
N VAL A 86 6.63 14.62 -2.87
CA VAL A 86 5.69 15.39 -2.04
C VAL A 86 5.73 16.87 -2.40
N ASN A 87 6.91 17.46 -2.54
CA ASN A 87 7.05 18.86 -2.91
C ASN A 87 6.47 19.16 -4.30
N ASP A 88 6.70 18.29 -5.28
CA ASP A 88 6.14 18.42 -6.62
C ASP A 88 4.61 18.40 -6.57
N VAL A 89 4.02 17.40 -5.91
CA VAL A 89 2.57 17.26 -5.77
C VAL A 89 1.95 18.49 -5.10
N LEU A 90 2.53 18.96 -3.99
CA LEU A 90 2.02 20.14 -3.28
C LEU A 90 2.19 21.44 -4.07
N ASN A 91 3.22 21.55 -4.93
CA ASN A 91 3.39 22.70 -5.82
C ASN A 91 2.31 22.72 -6.91
N ARG A 92 1.93 21.55 -7.44
CA ARG A 92 0.89 21.42 -8.48
C ARG A 92 -0.54 21.46 -7.94
N MET A 93 -0.71 21.27 -6.65
CA MET A 93 -2.02 21.19 -6.00
C MET A 93 -2.99 22.31 -6.43
N PRO A 94 -2.60 23.62 -6.43
CA PRO A 94 -3.53 24.69 -6.78
C PRO A 94 -3.93 24.71 -8.27
N THR A 95 -3.05 24.28 -9.15
CA THR A 95 -3.28 24.30 -10.61
C THR A 95 -4.01 23.05 -11.10
N ASP A 96 -3.69 21.91 -10.52
CA ASP A 96 -4.19 20.62 -10.98
C ASP A 96 -5.45 20.16 -10.22
N GLY A 97 -5.80 20.89 -9.14
CA GLY A 97 -6.95 20.57 -8.31
C GLY A 97 -6.76 19.28 -7.49
N ILE A 98 -5.53 18.97 -7.10
CA ILE A 98 -5.21 17.82 -6.24
C ILE A 98 -5.78 18.10 -4.86
N ASP A 99 -6.65 17.21 -4.36
CA ASP A 99 -7.30 17.35 -3.05
C ASP A 99 -7.14 16.13 -2.15
N ALA A 100 -6.42 15.09 -2.64
CA ALA A 100 -6.07 13.94 -1.81
C ALA A 100 -4.71 13.33 -2.20
N VAL A 101 -3.96 12.87 -1.20
CA VAL A 101 -2.70 12.15 -1.35
C VAL A 101 -2.76 10.83 -0.60
N ILE A 102 -2.27 9.78 -1.23
CA ILE A 102 -2.05 8.47 -0.61
C ILE A 102 -0.55 8.17 -0.69
N SER A 103 0.05 7.71 0.39
CA SER A 103 1.46 7.30 0.38
C SER A 103 1.77 6.29 1.48
N SER A 104 2.99 5.72 1.46
CA SER A 104 3.54 5.02 2.61
C SER A 104 3.50 5.92 3.85
N ASP A 105 3.59 5.34 5.03
CA ASP A 105 3.55 6.11 6.29
C ASP A 105 4.61 7.24 6.31
N ILE A 106 5.80 6.98 5.74
CA ILE A 106 6.87 8.00 5.62
C ILE A 106 6.45 9.11 4.65
N GLY A 107 5.96 8.76 3.46
CA GLY A 107 5.53 9.73 2.48
C GLY A 107 4.33 10.54 2.94
N ALA A 108 3.37 9.90 3.61
CA ALA A 108 2.21 10.57 4.21
C ALA A 108 2.63 11.54 5.34
N ALA A 109 3.55 11.12 6.22
CA ALA A 109 4.09 11.99 7.27
C ALA A 109 4.85 13.21 6.70
N LEU A 110 5.63 13.00 5.64
CA LEU A 110 6.26 14.09 4.91
C LEU A 110 5.23 15.04 4.31
N CYS A 111 4.16 14.49 3.71
CA CYS A 111 3.09 15.28 3.13
C CYS A 111 2.36 16.13 4.20
N VAL A 112 2.03 15.55 5.35
CA VAL A 112 1.46 16.29 6.49
C VAL A 112 2.37 17.43 6.88
N ARG A 113 3.65 17.16 7.12
CA ARG A 113 4.62 18.17 7.54
C ARG A 113 4.73 19.32 6.53
N GLU A 114 4.92 19.00 5.24
CA GLU A 114 5.09 20.02 4.20
C GLU A 114 3.80 20.81 3.96
N ALA A 115 2.63 20.17 4.06
CA ALA A 115 1.33 20.84 3.98
C ALA A 115 1.14 21.84 5.14
N MET A 116 1.48 21.44 6.36
CA MET A 116 1.43 22.34 7.54
C MET A 116 2.36 23.54 7.35
N TRP A 117 3.59 23.34 6.87
CA TRP A 117 4.54 24.42 6.60
C TRP A 117 4.04 25.41 5.53
N ARG A 118 3.25 24.95 4.57
CA ARG A 118 2.65 25.76 3.50
C ARG A 118 1.28 26.30 3.88
N HIS A 119 0.83 26.11 5.12
CA HIS A 119 -0.49 26.52 5.59
C HIS A 119 -1.66 25.91 4.78
N ILE A 120 -1.46 24.73 4.19
CA ILE A 120 -2.50 23.96 3.54
C ILE A 120 -3.35 23.28 4.64
N SER A 121 -4.64 23.48 4.58
CA SER A 121 -5.55 22.96 5.60
C SER A 121 -5.85 21.49 5.41
N ILE A 122 -5.46 20.65 6.38
CA ILE A 122 -5.78 19.22 6.41
C ILE A 122 -6.94 19.03 7.42
N PRO A 123 -8.00 18.33 7.09
CA PRO A 123 -8.30 17.65 5.83
C PRO A 123 -9.12 18.49 4.83
N ARG A 124 -9.35 19.79 5.11
CA ARG A 124 -10.25 20.63 4.31
C ARG A 124 -9.78 20.78 2.86
N ASP A 125 -8.54 21.21 2.66
CA ASP A 125 -7.97 21.50 1.34
C ASP A 125 -7.24 20.29 0.77
N LEU A 126 -6.65 19.46 1.64
CA LEU A 126 -5.92 18.27 1.28
C LEU A 126 -6.24 17.13 2.24
N GLN A 127 -6.72 16.01 1.72
CA GLN A 127 -6.87 14.76 2.46
C GLN A 127 -5.61 13.91 2.31
N ILE A 128 -5.21 13.19 3.36
CA ILE A 128 -4.02 12.32 3.33
C ILE A 128 -4.38 10.97 3.94
N ILE A 129 -4.05 9.88 3.21
CA ILE A 129 -4.15 8.51 3.71
C ILE A 129 -2.78 7.85 3.67
N ALA A 130 -2.38 7.25 4.79
CA ALA A 130 -1.22 6.38 4.87
C ALA A 130 -1.59 4.92 4.59
N TYR A 131 -0.66 4.14 4.06
CA TYR A 131 -0.79 2.68 4.01
C TYR A 131 0.38 2.07 4.79
N ASP A 132 0.14 1.05 5.53
CA ASP A 132 0.92 0.23 6.47
C ASP A 132 0.43 0.42 7.91
N GLY A 133 0.19 1.66 8.37
CA GLY A 133 -0.39 1.97 9.67
C GLY A 133 0.56 1.68 10.82
N THR A 134 1.85 2.01 10.66
CA THR A 134 2.87 1.93 11.70
C THR A 134 2.71 3.07 12.71
N TYR A 135 3.59 3.11 13.71
CA TYR A 135 3.62 4.19 14.71
C TYR A 135 3.85 5.59 14.11
N LEU A 136 4.39 5.68 12.90
CA LEU A 136 4.58 6.97 12.21
C LEU A 136 3.26 7.69 11.97
N THR A 137 2.15 6.97 11.87
CA THR A 137 0.82 7.57 11.67
C THR A 137 0.35 8.41 12.86
N ASP A 138 0.94 8.22 14.03
CA ASP A 138 0.64 9.00 15.24
C ASP A 138 1.68 10.08 15.54
N LEU A 139 2.85 10.06 14.84
CA LEU A 139 3.99 10.98 15.11
C LEU A 139 4.09 12.18 14.16
N ALA A 140 3.24 12.25 13.13
CA ALA A 140 3.35 13.29 12.10
C ALA A 140 2.83 14.68 12.50
N GLY A 141 2.54 14.92 13.77
CA GLY A 141 1.96 16.16 14.27
C GLY A 141 0.42 16.17 14.28
N MET A 142 -0.20 15.21 13.64
CA MET A 142 -1.62 14.88 13.71
C MET A 142 -1.81 13.39 13.47
N LYS A 143 -2.91 12.83 13.94
CA LYS A 143 -3.24 11.43 13.72
C LYS A 143 -3.65 11.20 12.27
N MET A 144 -2.91 10.36 11.55
CA MET A 144 -3.23 10.09 10.16
C MET A 144 -4.30 9.00 10.01
N THR A 145 -5.21 9.19 9.06
CA THR A 145 -6.03 8.08 8.55
C THR A 145 -5.13 7.10 7.82
N ALA A 146 -5.22 5.82 8.16
CA ALA A 146 -4.34 4.80 7.61
C ALA A 146 -5.05 3.48 7.32
N VAL A 147 -4.65 2.82 6.25
CA VAL A 147 -4.96 1.39 6.03
C VAL A 147 -3.88 0.57 6.71
N ALA A 148 -4.18 0.10 7.92
CA ALA A 148 -3.23 -0.55 8.79
C ALA A 148 -3.14 -2.06 8.54
N GLN A 149 -1.93 -2.56 8.45
CA GLN A 149 -1.61 -3.99 8.45
C GLN A 149 -1.72 -4.55 9.87
N ASN A 150 -2.10 -5.83 9.98
CA ASN A 150 -2.10 -6.53 11.25
C ASN A 150 -0.76 -7.26 11.45
N PHE A 151 0.26 -6.51 11.87
CA PHE A 151 1.63 -7.04 12.03
C PHE A 151 1.70 -8.21 13.01
N ASP A 152 0.94 -8.18 14.10
CA ASP A 152 0.90 -9.30 15.07
C ASP A 152 0.37 -10.57 14.41
N LYS A 153 -0.70 -10.44 13.62
CA LYS A 153 -1.26 -11.59 12.90
C LYS A 153 -0.33 -12.09 11.81
N ILE A 154 0.33 -11.19 11.10
CA ILE A 154 1.35 -11.53 10.10
C ILE A 154 2.48 -12.33 10.77
N ALA A 155 3.01 -11.83 11.88
CA ALA A 155 4.07 -12.51 12.63
C ALA A 155 3.62 -13.89 13.13
N GLN A 156 2.44 -13.99 13.74
CA GLN A 156 1.88 -15.27 14.22
C GLN A 156 1.76 -16.30 13.09
N VAL A 157 1.23 -15.89 11.93
CA VAL A 157 1.04 -16.79 10.79
C VAL A 157 2.40 -17.21 10.22
N ALA A 158 3.34 -16.26 10.06
CA ALA A 158 4.67 -16.54 9.54
C ALA A 158 5.42 -17.54 10.41
N VAL A 159 5.48 -17.29 11.74
CA VAL A 159 6.12 -18.21 12.69
C VAL A 159 5.43 -19.57 12.71
N GLY A 160 4.10 -19.60 12.72
CA GLY A 160 3.33 -20.85 12.67
C GLY A 160 3.60 -21.67 11.42
N ASN A 161 3.79 -21.03 10.28
CA ASN A 161 4.15 -21.71 9.02
C ASN A 161 5.58 -22.29 9.09
N ILE A 162 6.54 -21.52 9.62
CA ILE A 162 7.91 -21.98 9.79
C ILE A 162 7.98 -23.20 10.72
N VAL A 163 7.33 -23.12 11.88
CA VAL A 163 7.31 -24.23 12.85
C VAL A 163 6.71 -25.49 12.22
N ARG A 164 5.60 -25.37 11.49
CA ARG A 164 4.98 -26.49 10.77
C ARG A 164 5.89 -27.08 9.68
N ALA A 165 6.61 -26.23 8.96
CA ALA A 165 7.55 -26.68 7.93
C ALA A 165 8.71 -27.49 8.56
N ILE A 166 9.28 -27.00 9.67
CA ILE A 166 10.35 -27.70 10.39
C ILE A 166 9.87 -29.06 10.93
N ALA A 167 8.67 -29.11 11.51
CA ALA A 167 8.12 -30.36 12.02
C ALA A 167 7.91 -31.41 10.91
N LYS A 168 7.35 -30.97 9.74
CA LYS A 168 7.18 -31.85 8.57
C LYS A 168 8.52 -32.34 7.99
N GLU A 169 9.60 -31.56 8.07
CA GLU A 169 10.94 -32.01 7.65
C GLU A 169 11.57 -32.99 8.64
N GLY A 170 11.24 -32.87 9.92
CA GLY A 170 11.64 -33.85 10.95
C GLY A 170 11.01 -35.23 10.70
N ASP A 171 9.70 -35.25 10.40
CA ASP A 171 8.97 -36.48 10.10
C ASP A 171 9.39 -37.10 8.75
N ALA A 172 9.68 -36.28 7.74
CA ALA A 172 10.12 -36.74 6.40
C ALA A 172 11.54 -37.36 6.40
N LYS A 173 12.40 -37.01 7.35
CA LYS A 173 13.69 -37.67 7.54
C LYS A 173 13.58 -39.04 8.18
N ALA A 174 12.46 -39.34 8.84
CA ALA A 174 12.19 -40.66 9.38
C ALA A 174 11.68 -41.65 8.29
N ASP A 175 11.22 -41.16 7.15
CA ASP A 175 10.59 -41.94 6.08
C ASP A 175 11.29 -41.79 4.70
N ALA A 176 12.64 -41.79 4.71
CA ALA A 176 13.48 -41.54 3.54
C ALA A 176 13.55 -42.72 2.57
N THR A 177 12.43 -43.07 1.93
CA THR A 177 12.40 -43.98 0.76
C THR A 177 11.41 -43.59 -0.34
N SER A 178 11.18 -42.31 -0.56
CA SER A 178 10.44 -41.90 -1.76
C SER A 178 10.90 -40.54 -2.26
N ALA A 179 11.73 -40.59 -3.30
CA ALA A 179 12.17 -39.46 -4.07
C ALA A 179 11.03 -38.91 -4.97
N THR A 180 11.15 -37.61 -5.31
CA THR A 180 10.40 -36.89 -6.32
C THR A 180 8.95 -36.49 -6.00
N GLY A 181 8.84 -35.42 -5.20
CA GLY A 181 7.60 -34.66 -5.16
C GLY A 181 7.87 -33.24 -4.71
N ARG A 182 7.80 -32.24 -5.60
CA ARG A 182 7.65 -30.84 -5.20
C ARG A 182 6.48 -30.79 -4.22
N LYS A 183 6.75 -30.37 -2.97
CA LYS A 183 5.69 -30.16 -1.97
C LYS A 183 4.62 -29.25 -2.60
N PRO A 184 3.32 -29.57 -2.49
CA PRO A 184 2.28 -28.67 -2.95
C PRO A 184 2.45 -27.34 -2.24
N TYR A 185 2.47 -26.24 -3.00
CA TYR A 185 2.49 -24.88 -2.51
C TYR A 185 1.29 -24.68 -1.58
N GLU A 186 1.55 -24.36 -0.32
CA GLU A 186 0.45 -23.98 0.58
C GLU A 186 -0.10 -22.62 0.10
N PRO A 187 -1.41 -22.46 -0.07
CA PRO A 187 -1.97 -21.21 -0.57
C PRO A 187 -1.59 -20.03 0.32
N ASP A 188 -1.34 -18.88 -0.29
CA ASP A 188 -1.03 -17.65 0.42
C ASP A 188 -2.11 -17.31 1.46
N VAL A 189 -1.68 -17.05 2.68
CA VAL A 189 -2.60 -16.62 3.72
C VAL A 189 -2.80 -15.11 3.62
N LEU A 190 -3.99 -14.70 3.20
CA LEU A 190 -4.37 -13.30 3.14
C LEU A 190 -4.79 -12.81 4.54
N ILE A 191 -4.05 -11.86 5.08
CA ILE A 191 -4.38 -11.24 6.35
C ILE A 191 -5.08 -9.92 6.07
N PRO A 192 -6.33 -9.74 6.54
CA PRO A 192 -7.08 -8.54 6.28
C PRO A 192 -6.44 -7.32 6.94
N VAL A 193 -6.49 -6.19 6.23
CA VAL A 193 -6.11 -4.88 6.73
C VAL A 193 -7.33 -4.14 7.26
N THR A 194 -7.12 -3.13 8.10
CA THR A 194 -8.19 -2.30 8.67
C THR A 194 -7.98 -0.83 8.34
N LEU A 195 -9.08 -0.09 8.12
CA LEU A 195 -9.02 1.36 8.02
C LEU A 195 -9.09 1.94 9.44
N LYS A 196 -8.02 2.60 9.85
CA LYS A 196 -7.97 3.40 11.09
C LYS A 196 -8.22 4.85 10.70
N LEU A 197 -9.27 5.46 11.25
CA LEU A 197 -9.57 6.86 11.01
C LEU A 197 -8.72 7.75 11.90
N GLY A 198 -8.26 8.84 11.33
CA GLY A 198 -7.53 9.93 11.97
C GLY A 198 -8.07 11.27 11.50
N ASP A 199 -7.29 12.31 11.70
CA ASP A 199 -7.67 13.71 11.46
C ASP A 199 -7.34 14.16 10.02
N THR A 200 -6.73 13.30 9.18
CA THR A 200 -6.24 13.67 7.86
C THR A 200 -7.23 13.38 6.72
N THR A 201 -8.42 12.89 7.02
CA THR A 201 -9.53 12.78 6.04
C THR A 201 -10.81 13.36 6.60
N ARG A 202 -11.67 13.92 5.73
CA ARG A 202 -12.96 14.51 6.09
C ARG A 202 -13.90 13.48 6.72
#